data_7e42147b93ad3ade001a10c3480da03c
#
_entry.id   7e42147b93ad3ade001a10c3480da03c
#
_cell.length_a   1.000
_cell.length_b   1.000
_cell.length_c   1.000
_cell.angle_alpha   90.00
_cell.angle_beta   90.00
_cell.angle_gamma   90.00
#
_symmetry.space_group_name_H-M   'P 1'
#
loop_
_entity.id
_entity.type
_entity.pdbx_description
1 polymer ?
#
loop_
_entity_poly.entity_id
_entity_poly.type
_entity_poly.pdbx_seq_one_letter_code
_entity_poly.pdbx_strand_id
1 'polypeptide(L)'
;IEKRDFKFDSRIIQHTPLGFFDYNKLQQNAFCVVSDSGTVPEESAFFHFPAVSVRTSTERPEAMDKGVFTIGSITSEAVCQAVDLAVTMHQNGDDACDVPAYVDTNVSTKVIKLIQSYVGIINKMIWRKN
;
A
#
# COMPACT_ATOMS: atom_id res chain seq x y z
N ILE A 1 19.77 13.98 -5.86
CA ILE A 1 20.21 13.40 -7.15
C ILE A 1 21.43 14.20 -7.64
N GLU A 2 21.32 15.53 -7.75
CA GLU A 2 22.43 16.39 -8.18
C GLU A 2 23.74 16.21 -7.39
N LYS A 3 23.64 15.91 -6.08
CA LYS A 3 24.80 15.65 -5.22
C LYS A 3 25.54 14.33 -5.50
N ARG A 4 24.95 13.42 -6.28
CA ARG A 4 25.52 12.09 -6.55
C ARG A 4 25.93 11.89 -8.01
N ASP A 5 25.83 12.92 -8.85
CA ASP A 5 26.10 12.88 -10.30
C ASP A 5 25.41 11.69 -11.01
N PHE A 6 24.21 11.34 -10.53
CA PHE A 6 23.43 10.21 -11.03
C PHE A 6 22.56 10.66 -12.20
N LYS A 7 22.71 9.99 -13.34
CA LYS A 7 21.86 10.21 -14.52
C LYS A 7 20.87 9.07 -14.67
N PHE A 8 19.62 9.41 -14.79
CA PHE A 8 18.58 8.45 -15.12
C PHE A 8 18.72 7.95 -16.57
N ASP A 9 18.34 6.70 -16.80
CA ASP A 9 18.12 6.17 -18.15
C ASP A 9 17.06 7.01 -18.88
N SER A 10 17.22 7.18 -20.21
CA SER A 10 16.32 8.00 -21.04
C SER A 10 14.87 7.52 -21.07
N ARG A 11 14.62 6.27 -20.69
CA ARG A 11 13.27 5.68 -20.57
C ARG A 11 12.53 6.13 -19.30
N ILE A 12 13.25 6.72 -18.33
CA ILE A 12 12.66 7.16 -17.06
C ILE A 12 12.04 8.54 -17.27
N ILE A 13 10.74 8.61 -17.11
CA ILE A 13 9.96 9.84 -17.19
C ILE A 13 9.78 10.39 -15.78
N GLN A 14 10.29 11.60 -15.53
CA GLN A 14 10.14 12.28 -14.26
C GLN A 14 8.95 13.23 -14.31
N HIS A 15 8.10 13.17 -13.32
CA HIS A 15 6.92 14.02 -13.19
C HIS A 15 6.92 14.82 -11.89
N THR A 16 6.24 15.95 -11.90
CA THR A 16 5.71 16.57 -10.69
C THR A 16 4.57 15.69 -10.15
N PRO A 17 4.20 15.83 -8.85
CA PRO A 17 3.06 15.09 -8.31
C PRO A 17 1.81 15.23 -9.18
N LEU A 18 1.19 14.11 -9.48
CA LEU A 18 -0.02 14.01 -10.29
C LEU A 18 -1.28 14.27 -9.44
N GLY A 19 -2.36 14.65 -10.09
CA GLY A 19 -3.67 14.68 -9.46
C GLY A 19 -4.18 13.29 -9.12
N PHE A 20 -5.11 13.20 -8.18
CA PHE A 20 -5.63 11.92 -7.67
C PHE A 20 -6.14 10.99 -8.78
N PHE A 21 -6.93 11.51 -9.72
CA PHE A 21 -7.50 10.69 -10.80
C PHE A 21 -6.46 10.20 -11.80
N ASP A 22 -5.51 11.05 -12.16
CA ASP A 22 -4.44 10.70 -13.10
C ASP A 22 -3.53 9.66 -12.49
N TYR A 23 -3.17 9.83 -11.21
CA TYR A 23 -2.35 8.87 -10.47
C TYR A 23 -3.02 7.48 -10.40
N ASN A 24 -4.28 7.43 -9.98
CA ASN A 24 -5.02 6.16 -9.92
C ASN A 24 -5.16 5.50 -11.31
N LYS A 25 -5.36 6.31 -12.36
CA LYS A 25 -5.43 5.79 -13.72
C LYS A 25 -4.11 5.18 -14.18
N LEU A 26 -3.00 5.78 -13.82
CA LEU A 26 -1.68 5.23 -14.12
C LEU A 26 -1.43 3.93 -13.36
N GLN A 27 -1.77 3.86 -12.06
CA GLN A 27 -1.64 2.64 -11.27
C GLN A 27 -2.41 1.47 -11.87
N GLN A 28 -3.68 1.69 -12.23
CA GLN A 28 -4.55 0.65 -12.81
C GLN A 28 -4.06 0.11 -14.18
N ASN A 29 -3.20 0.85 -14.86
CA ASN A 29 -2.65 0.46 -16.16
C ASN A 29 -1.14 0.22 -16.12
N ALA A 30 -0.55 0.21 -14.93
CA ALA A 30 0.87 -0.06 -14.77
C ALA A 30 1.16 -1.56 -14.90
N PHE A 31 2.31 -1.88 -15.46
CA PHE A 31 2.85 -3.24 -15.46
C PHE A 31 3.11 -3.74 -14.02
N CYS A 32 3.61 -2.86 -13.17
CA CYS A 32 3.76 -3.06 -11.74
C CYS A 32 3.90 -1.70 -11.05
N VAL A 33 3.32 -1.54 -9.88
CA VAL A 33 3.49 -0.34 -9.06
C VAL A 33 4.54 -0.61 -7.99
N VAL A 34 5.60 0.18 -7.99
CA VAL A 34 6.69 0.08 -6.99
C VAL A 34 6.71 1.39 -6.19
N SER A 35 6.48 1.30 -4.89
CA SER A 35 6.35 2.50 -4.05
C SER A 35 6.68 2.20 -2.58
N ASP A 36 7.06 3.23 -1.84
CA ASP A 36 7.18 3.21 -0.38
C ASP A 36 5.93 3.76 0.34
N SER A 37 4.89 4.14 -0.41
CA SER A 37 3.64 4.68 0.15
C SER A 37 2.90 3.63 0.99
N GLY A 38 2.36 4.05 2.13
CA GLY A 38 1.53 3.21 2.99
C GLY A 38 0.15 2.91 2.42
N THR A 39 -0.30 3.62 1.37
CA THR A 39 -1.63 3.44 0.74
C THR A 39 -1.62 2.45 -0.43
N VAL A 40 -0.45 2.05 -0.91
CA VAL A 40 -0.35 1.08 -2.02
C VAL A 40 -1.09 -0.23 -1.75
N PRO A 41 -1.04 -0.81 -0.53
CA PRO A 41 -1.80 -2.02 -0.24
C PRO A 41 -3.31 -1.85 -0.42
N GLU A 42 -3.88 -0.74 0.06
CA GLU A 42 -5.30 -0.43 -0.11
C GLU A 42 -5.65 -0.22 -1.58
N GLU A 43 -4.83 0.54 -2.29
CA GLU A 43 -5.01 0.85 -3.72
C GLU A 43 -4.92 -0.42 -4.57
N SER A 44 -3.93 -1.29 -4.32
CA SER A 44 -3.80 -2.58 -5.00
C SER A 44 -4.96 -3.52 -4.68
N ALA A 45 -5.44 -3.57 -3.44
CA ALA A 45 -6.62 -4.34 -3.06
C ALA A 45 -7.88 -3.92 -3.83
N PHE A 46 -8.04 -2.60 -4.07
CA PHE A 46 -9.20 -2.07 -4.78
C PHE A 46 -9.13 -2.23 -6.29
N PHE A 47 -7.95 -2.06 -6.86
CA PHE A 47 -7.80 -1.95 -8.31
C PHE A 47 -7.14 -3.17 -8.95
N HIS A 48 -6.71 -4.15 -8.15
CA HIS A 48 -6.13 -5.42 -8.58
C HIS A 48 -4.95 -5.26 -9.54
N PHE A 49 -4.01 -4.39 -9.22
CA PHE A 49 -2.75 -4.25 -9.94
C PHE A 49 -1.57 -4.86 -9.16
N PRO A 50 -0.53 -5.37 -9.84
CA PRO A 50 0.65 -5.88 -9.16
C PRO A 50 1.37 -4.76 -8.39
N ALA A 51 1.64 -4.97 -7.11
CA ALA A 51 2.23 -3.97 -6.25
C ALA A 51 3.43 -4.51 -5.46
N VAL A 52 4.48 -3.70 -5.40
CA VAL A 52 5.68 -3.95 -4.60
C VAL A 52 5.96 -2.76 -3.69
N SER A 53 6.06 -3.04 -2.40
CA SER A 53 6.43 -2.04 -1.40
C SER A 53 7.93 -2.06 -1.16
N VAL A 54 8.61 -0.93 -1.39
CA VAL A 54 10.05 -0.76 -1.13
C VAL A 54 10.25 -0.40 0.35
N ARG A 55 10.04 -1.37 1.20
CA ARG A 55 10.09 -1.24 2.67
C ARG A 55 10.65 -2.50 3.31
N THR A 56 10.99 -2.41 4.59
CA THR A 56 11.40 -3.55 5.42
C THR A 56 10.29 -4.00 6.39
N SER A 57 9.19 -3.27 6.44
CA SER A 57 8.02 -3.57 7.28
C SER A 57 6.77 -2.94 6.68
N THR A 58 5.61 -3.36 7.17
CA THR A 58 4.31 -2.78 6.77
C THR A 58 3.42 -2.55 7.98
N GLU A 59 2.61 -1.50 7.91
CA GLU A 59 1.54 -1.23 8.86
C GLU A 59 0.19 -1.83 8.38
N ARG A 60 0.23 -2.66 7.33
CA ARG A 60 -0.94 -3.32 6.73
C ARG A 60 -0.81 -4.84 6.76
N PRO A 61 -0.73 -5.46 7.96
CA PRO A 61 -0.61 -6.91 8.06
C PRO A 61 -1.80 -7.63 7.44
N GLU A 62 -3.00 -7.03 7.47
CA GLU A 62 -4.22 -7.57 6.88
C GLU A 62 -4.13 -7.72 5.35
N ALA A 63 -3.50 -6.77 4.67
CA ALA A 63 -3.28 -6.84 3.22
C ALA A 63 -2.18 -7.85 2.87
N MET A 64 -1.15 -7.92 3.70
CA MET A 64 -0.08 -8.91 3.56
C MET A 64 -0.60 -10.34 3.74
N ASP A 65 -1.47 -10.57 4.74
CA ASP A 65 -2.11 -11.87 4.99
C ASP A 65 -2.95 -12.35 3.80
N LYS A 66 -3.49 -11.43 3.02
CA LYS A 66 -4.26 -11.70 1.81
C LYS A 66 -3.44 -11.74 0.52
N GLY A 67 -2.14 -11.49 0.60
CA GLY A 67 -1.26 -11.54 -0.57
C GLY A 67 -1.45 -10.39 -1.57
N VAL A 68 -2.00 -9.25 -1.12
CA VAL A 68 -2.34 -8.11 -1.99
C VAL A 68 -1.12 -7.46 -2.62
N PHE A 69 0.01 -7.48 -1.93
CA PHE A 69 1.25 -6.86 -2.39
C PHE A 69 2.47 -7.63 -1.87
N THR A 70 3.63 -7.34 -2.44
CA THR A 70 4.90 -7.95 -2.05
C THR A 70 5.82 -6.90 -1.42
N ILE A 71 6.50 -7.24 -0.33
CA ILE A 71 7.58 -6.39 0.22
C ILE A 71 8.88 -6.73 -0.52
N GLY A 72 9.40 -5.75 -1.27
CA GLY A 72 10.62 -5.87 -2.07
C GLY A 72 11.91 -5.50 -1.33
N SER A 73 11.83 -5.20 0.00
CA SER A 73 13.00 -4.68 0.72
C SER A 73 13.54 -3.37 0.10
N ILE A 74 14.84 -3.07 0.29
CA ILE A 74 15.49 -1.83 -0.17
C ILE A 74 16.70 -2.09 -1.07
N THR A 75 16.96 -3.34 -1.44
CA THR A 75 18.04 -3.69 -2.38
C THR A 75 17.50 -3.86 -3.78
N SER A 76 18.30 -3.55 -4.79
CA SER A 76 17.90 -3.67 -6.19
C SER A 76 17.49 -5.08 -6.57
N GLU A 77 18.24 -6.07 -6.11
CA GLU A 77 17.95 -7.49 -6.36
C GLU A 77 16.63 -7.92 -5.78
N ALA A 78 16.35 -7.55 -4.52
CA ALA A 78 15.12 -7.92 -3.85
C ALA A 78 13.90 -7.23 -4.48
N VAL A 79 14.03 -5.96 -4.88
CA VAL A 79 12.97 -5.23 -5.60
C VAL A 79 12.67 -5.88 -6.95
N CYS A 80 13.70 -6.22 -7.74
CA CYS A 80 13.51 -6.88 -9.03
C CYS A 80 12.84 -8.25 -8.87
N GLN A 81 13.28 -9.06 -7.92
CA GLN A 81 12.64 -10.35 -7.62
C GLN A 81 11.17 -10.21 -7.20
N ALA A 82 10.88 -9.20 -6.36
CA ALA A 82 9.51 -8.94 -5.92
C ALA A 82 8.61 -8.49 -7.08
N VAL A 83 9.13 -7.67 -8.01
CA VAL A 83 8.41 -7.25 -9.22
C VAL A 83 8.14 -8.45 -10.12
N ASP A 84 9.14 -9.29 -10.39
CA ASP A 84 8.99 -10.48 -11.22
C ASP A 84 7.95 -11.43 -10.62
N LEU A 85 7.96 -11.62 -9.30
CA LEU A 85 6.98 -12.45 -8.60
C LEU A 85 5.57 -11.87 -8.73
N ALA A 86 5.39 -10.59 -8.35
CA ALA A 86 4.08 -9.95 -8.36
C ALA A 86 3.44 -9.95 -9.76
N VAL A 87 4.24 -9.65 -10.79
CA VAL A 87 3.77 -9.64 -12.19
C VAL A 87 3.44 -11.05 -12.67
N THR A 88 4.28 -12.04 -12.35
CA THR A 88 4.04 -13.43 -12.77
C THR A 88 2.76 -13.98 -12.15
N MET A 89 2.54 -13.74 -10.86
CA MET A 89 1.31 -14.15 -10.17
C MET A 89 0.08 -13.49 -10.79
N HIS A 90 0.12 -12.18 -11.00
CA HIS A 90 -0.97 -11.45 -11.65
C HIS A 90 -1.29 -11.99 -13.05
N GLN A 91 -0.28 -12.25 -13.88
CA GLN A 91 -0.45 -12.81 -15.22
C GLN A 91 -1.05 -14.24 -15.21
N ASN A 92 -0.79 -15.00 -14.17
CA ASN A 92 -1.35 -16.34 -13.98
C ASN A 92 -2.78 -16.32 -13.41
N GLY A 93 -3.30 -15.16 -13.02
CA GLY A 93 -4.58 -15.02 -12.35
C GLY A 93 -4.55 -15.37 -10.86
N ASP A 94 -3.37 -15.43 -10.28
CA ASP A 94 -3.15 -15.65 -8.84
C ASP A 94 -3.22 -14.29 -8.10
N ASP A 95 -4.24 -13.50 -8.44
CA ASP A 95 -4.48 -12.24 -7.77
C ASP A 95 -4.95 -12.45 -6.33
N ALA A 96 -4.63 -11.48 -5.51
CA ALA A 96 -4.97 -11.51 -4.10
C ALA A 96 -6.48 -11.59 -3.85
N CYS A 97 -6.83 -12.20 -2.75
CA CYS A 97 -8.21 -12.17 -2.25
C CYS A 97 -8.56 -10.75 -1.76
N ASP A 98 -9.86 -10.43 -1.80
CA ASP A 98 -10.39 -9.22 -1.18
C ASP A 98 -9.94 -9.11 0.28
N VAL A 99 -9.60 -7.90 0.70
CA VAL A 99 -9.29 -7.60 2.10
C VAL A 99 -10.58 -7.15 2.79
N PRO A 100 -11.18 -7.97 3.66
CA PRO A 100 -12.48 -7.64 4.26
C PRO A 100 -12.48 -6.32 5.03
N ALA A 101 -11.33 -5.94 5.60
CA ALA A 101 -11.18 -4.68 6.32
C ALA A 101 -11.32 -3.42 5.45
N TYR A 102 -11.20 -3.55 4.12
CA TYR A 102 -11.19 -2.41 3.19
C TYR A 102 -12.52 -2.19 2.47
N VAL A 103 -13.48 -3.11 2.59
CA VAL A 103 -14.76 -3.04 1.86
C VAL A 103 -15.89 -2.38 2.66
N ASP A 104 -15.67 -2.06 3.91
CA ASP A 104 -16.68 -1.45 4.76
C ASP A 104 -16.93 0.02 4.41
N THR A 105 -18.17 0.38 4.15
CA THR A 105 -18.57 1.75 3.78
C THR A 105 -19.03 2.61 4.96
N ASN A 106 -19.23 2.02 6.15
CA ASN A 106 -19.76 2.71 7.34
C ASN A 106 -18.66 3.07 8.36
N VAL A 107 -17.48 3.45 7.89
CA VAL A 107 -16.28 3.71 8.71
C VAL A 107 -16.53 4.78 9.77
N SER A 108 -17.18 5.89 9.42
CA SER A 108 -17.49 6.96 10.37
C SER A 108 -18.35 6.48 11.55
N THR A 109 -19.36 5.65 11.28
CA THR A 109 -20.20 5.06 12.33
C THR A 109 -19.40 4.12 13.23
N LYS A 110 -18.51 3.31 12.67
CA LYS A 110 -17.61 2.44 13.44
C LYS A 110 -16.70 3.26 14.35
N VAL A 111 -16.08 4.30 13.82
CA VAL A 111 -15.19 5.20 14.59
C VAL A 111 -15.93 5.85 15.75
N ILE A 112 -17.12 6.39 15.52
CA ILE A 112 -17.95 6.98 16.59
C ILE A 112 -18.26 5.95 17.68
N LYS A 113 -18.68 4.74 17.30
CA LYS A 113 -18.97 3.67 18.26
C LYS A 113 -17.73 3.26 19.06
N LEU A 114 -16.57 3.15 18.43
CA LEU A 114 -15.32 2.85 19.10
C LEU A 114 -14.93 3.95 20.10
N ILE A 115 -15.00 5.22 19.70
CA ILE A 115 -14.73 6.35 20.59
C ILE A 115 -15.67 6.31 21.80
N GLN A 116 -16.97 6.22 21.59
CA GLN A 116 -17.96 6.18 22.66
C GLN A 116 -17.75 4.99 23.60
N SER A 117 -17.37 3.84 23.08
CA SER A 117 -17.14 2.64 23.90
C SER A 117 -15.90 2.74 24.75
N TYR A 118 -14.82 3.32 24.23
CA TYR A 118 -13.50 3.24 24.87
C TYR A 118 -13.06 4.48 25.62
N VAL A 119 -13.64 5.67 25.35
CA VAL A 119 -13.21 6.92 26.03
C VAL A 119 -13.28 6.80 27.55
N GLY A 120 -14.39 6.30 28.08
CA GLY A 120 -14.54 6.14 29.54
C GLY A 120 -13.55 5.12 30.12
N ILE A 121 -13.34 4.03 29.42
CA ILE A 121 -12.38 2.98 29.83
C ILE A 121 -10.96 3.52 29.84
N ILE A 122 -10.53 4.18 28.77
CA ILE A 122 -9.20 4.76 28.65
C ILE A 122 -8.96 5.84 29.68
N ASN A 123 -9.94 6.75 29.88
CA ASN A 123 -9.84 7.79 30.89
C ASN A 123 -9.64 7.19 32.29
N LYS A 124 -10.41 6.17 32.65
CA LYS A 124 -10.33 5.53 33.96
C LYS A 124 -9.05 4.70 34.13
N MET A 125 -8.76 3.81 33.18
CA MET A 125 -7.68 2.80 33.35
C MET A 125 -6.30 3.31 33.00
N ILE A 126 -6.17 4.16 31.99
CA ILE A 126 -4.88 4.63 31.50
C ILE A 126 -4.57 6.02 32.04
N TRP A 127 -5.47 6.95 31.86
CA TRP A 127 -5.25 8.35 32.26
C TRP A 127 -5.61 8.63 33.74
N ARG A 128 -6.22 7.67 34.44
CA ARG A 128 -6.63 7.78 35.86
C ARG A 128 -7.41 9.07 36.13
N LYS A 129 -8.21 9.52 35.17
CA LYS A 129 -9.12 10.66 35.33
C LYS A 129 -10.37 10.21 36.09
N ASN A 130 -10.76 10.99 37.11
CA ASN A 130 -12.00 10.78 37.85
C ASN A 130 -13.21 11.27 37.03
#